data_231dc784846d889c2da830e34cb9a6f0
#
_entry.id   231dc784846d889c2da830e34cb9a6f0
#
_cell.length_a   1.000
_cell.length_b   1.000
_cell.length_c   1.000
_cell.angle_alpha   90.00
_cell.angle_beta   90.00
_cell.angle_gamma   90.00
#
_symmetry.space_group_name_H-M   'P 1'
#
loop_
_entity.id
_entity.type
_entity.pdbx_description
1 polymer ?
#
loop_
_entity_poly.entity_id
_entity_poly.type
_entity_poly.pdbx_seq_one_letter_code
_entity_poly.pdbx_strand_id
1 'polypeptide(L)'
;MNELTGIIATFIVGFSGLLYVAYDNLEYKGYGNTKSCTGECYEEYVRVNGTLMEQMEAKRLASQADPYSDIRGLWAGCAACHGSEGQGMAAFPKLAGQSASYIQKALEEYRAGETRGAQSVLMWGQAGNLTDDQIFQLSSFVEVELSE
;
A
#
# COMPACT_ATOMS: atom_id res chain seq x y z
N MET A 1 -24.27 -53.83 21.62
CA MET A 1 -24.17 -52.79 20.56
C MET A 1 -24.89 -51.49 20.95
N ASN A 2 -25.63 -51.40 22.04
CA ASN A 2 -26.49 -50.22 22.32
C ASN A 2 -25.90 -49.20 23.28
N GLU A 3 -24.89 -49.54 24.09
CA GLU A 3 -24.31 -48.53 25.02
C GLU A 3 -23.34 -47.56 24.33
N LEU A 4 -22.55 -48.06 23.38
CA LEU A 4 -21.58 -47.21 22.66
C LEU A 4 -22.27 -46.17 21.77
N THR A 5 -23.39 -46.56 21.13
CA THR A 5 -24.20 -45.64 20.29
C THR A 5 -24.87 -44.58 21.14
N GLY A 6 -25.30 -44.86 22.36
CA GLY A 6 -25.85 -43.85 23.28
C GLY A 6 -24.85 -42.83 23.72
N ILE A 7 -23.60 -43.25 24.03
CA ILE A 7 -22.52 -42.36 24.45
C ILE A 7 -22.10 -41.43 23.29
N ILE A 8 -21.98 -41.96 22.09
CA ILE A 8 -21.62 -41.18 20.90
C ILE A 8 -22.71 -40.13 20.58
N ALA A 9 -24.00 -40.53 20.67
CA ALA A 9 -25.12 -39.63 20.43
C ALA A 9 -25.17 -38.44 21.45
N THR A 10 -24.92 -38.73 22.74
CA THR A 10 -24.85 -37.69 23.78
C THR A 10 -23.66 -36.73 23.58
N PHE A 11 -22.51 -37.24 23.14
CA PHE A 11 -21.36 -36.38 22.81
C PHE A 11 -21.61 -35.50 21.61
N ILE A 12 -22.25 -35.98 20.55
CA ILE A 12 -22.57 -35.22 19.36
C ILE A 12 -23.59 -34.09 19.70
N VAL A 13 -24.63 -34.40 20.45
CA VAL A 13 -25.66 -33.41 20.84
C VAL A 13 -25.07 -32.37 21.81
N GLY A 14 -24.26 -32.80 22.76
CA GLY A 14 -23.58 -31.88 23.70
C GLY A 14 -22.56 -30.97 23.00
N PHE A 15 -21.77 -31.53 22.09
CA PHE A 15 -20.77 -30.75 21.34
C PHE A 15 -21.41 -29.77 20.34
N SER A 16 -22.48 -30.18 19.63
CA SER A 16 -23.22 -29.27 18.75
C SER A 16 -23.95 -28.16 19.51
N GLY A 17 -24.49 -28.45 20.70
CA GLY A 17 -25.08 -27.44 21.59
C GLY A 17 -24.04 -26.43 22.07
N LEU A 18 -22.84 -26.90 22.43
CA LEU A 18 -21.72 -26.05 22.86
C LEU A 18 -21.19 -25.19 21.70
N LEU A 19 -21.10 -25.73 20.49
CA LEU A 19 -20.74 -25.01 19.28
C LEU A 19 -21.81 -23.96 18.93
N TYR A 20 -23.09 -24.28 19.07
CA TYR A 20 -24.18 -23.34 18.79
C TYR A 20 -24.13 -22.14 19.77
N VAL A 21 -24.03 -22.41 21.08
CA VAL A 21 -23.91 -21.35 22.11
C VAL A 21 -22.61 -20.55 21.94
N ALA A 22 -21.51 -21.18 21.56
CA ALA A 22 -20.26 -20.50 21.28
C ALA A 22 -20.35 -19.62 20.02
N TYR A 23 -21.09 -20.09 19.01
CA TYR A 23 -21.28 -19.34 17.76
C TYR A 23 -22.19 -18.10 17.96
N ASP A 24 -23.28 -18.23 18.73
CA ASP A 24 -24.17 -17.11 19.05
C ASP A 24 -23.51 -16.07 19.99
N ASN A 25 -22.53 -16.48 20.79
CA ASN A 25 -21.76 -15.58 21.66
C ASN A 25 -20.45 -15.08 21.04
N LEU A 26 -20.10 -15.52 19.83
CA LEU A 26 -19.07 -14.88 19.04
C LEU A 26 -19.62 -13.55 18.51
N GLU A 27 -19.64 -12.52 19.39
CA GLU A 27 -19.58 -11.16 18.87
C GLU A 27 -18.34 -11.11 17.95
N TYR A 28 -18.59 -10.97 16.66
CA TYR A 28 -17.55 -10.74 15.68
C TYR A 28 -16.86 -9.42 16.04
N LYS A 29 -15.89 -9.51 16.93
CA LYS A 29 -14.92 -8.43 17.15
C LYS A 29 -14.08 -8.35 15.90
N GLY A 30 -14.60 -7.64 14.91
CA GLY A 30 -13.83 -7.29 13.71
C GLY A 30 -12.51 -6.70 14.15
N TYR A 31 -11.45 -7.15 13.54
CA TYR A 31 -10.11 -6.57 13.68
C TYR A 31 -10.18 -5.10 13.31
N GLY A 32 -10.05 -4.26 14.29
CA GLY A 32 -10.09 -2.81 14.14
C GLY A 32 -11.29 -2.17 14.84
N ASN A 33 -11.03 -1.04 15.43
CA ASN A 33 -11.94 -0.20 16.21
C ASN A 33 -13.04 0.47 15.34
N THR A 34 -13.44 -0.21 14.26
CA THR A 34 -14.57 0.18 13.42
C THR A 34 -15.79 -0.56 13.90
N LYS A 35 -16.69 0.17 14.58
CA LYS A 35 -18.07 -0.26 14.66
C LYS A 35 -18.47 -0.64 13.24
N SER A 36 -18.84 -1.89 13.02
CA SER A 36 -19.29 -2.39 11.73
C SER A 36 -20.44 -1.45 11.28
N CYS A 37 -20.16 -0.65 10.26
CA CYS A 37 -21.13 0.28 9.72
C CYS A 37 -22.15 -0.54 8.92
N THR A 38 -23.33 -0.77 9.49
CA THR A 38 -24.44 -1.53 8.88
C THR A 38 -25.72 -0.70 8.93
N GLY A 39 -26.70 -1.04 8.10
CA GLY A 39 -27.98 -0.32 8.05
C GLY A 39 -27.82 1.15 7.66
N GLU A 40 -28.47 2.04 8.39
CA GLU A 40 -28.48 3.49 8.11
C GLU A 40 -27.07 4.11 8.00
N CYS A 41 -26.12 3.64 8.80
CA CYS A 41 -24.73 4.08 8.73
C CYS A 41 -24.11 3.73 7.38
N TYR A 42 -24.37 2.54 6.85
CA TYR A 42 -23.85 2.12 5.55
C TYR A 42 -24.53 2.88 4.40
N GLU A 43 -25.83 3.09 4.48
CA GLU A 43 -26.59 3.85 3.49
C GLU A 43 -26.11 5.31 3.43
N GLU A 44 -25.87 5.92 4.59
CA GLU A 44 -25.31 7.28 4.67
C GLU A 44 -23.88 7.32 4.08
N TYR A 45 -23.04 6.34 4.39
CA TYR A 45 -21.71 6.25 3.83
C TYR A 45 -21.74 6.14 2.30
N VAL A 46 -22.60 5.26 1.76
CA VAL A 46 -22.76 5.08 0.31
C VAL A 46 -23.32 6.33 -0.36
N ARG A 47 -24.25 7.02 0.28
CA ARG A 47 -24.82 8.28 -0.24
C ARG A 47 -23.76 9.38 -0.39
N VAL A 48 -22.82 9.45 0.55
CA VAL A 48 -21.77 10.48 0.56
C VAL A 48 -20.58 10.11 -0.33
N ASN A 49 -20.17 8.83 -0.29
CA ASN A 49 -18.92 8.37 -0.89
C ASN A 49 -19.12 7.53 -2.16
N GLY A 50 -20.37 7.18 -2.48
CA GLY A 50 -20.70 6.20 -3.53
C GLY A 50 -20.49 4.75 -3.06
N THR A 51 -20.98 3.83 -3.85
CA THR A 51 -20.76 2.39 -3.65
C THR A 51 -19.29 2.03 -3.81
N LEU A 52 -18.88 0.88 -3.26
CA LEU A 52 -17.51 0.37 -3.43
C LEU A 52 -17.14 0.26 -4.92
N MET A 53 -18.07 -0.16 -5.77
CA MET A 53 -17.83 -0.28 -7.22
C MET A 53 -17.59 1.08 -7.86
N GLU A 54 -18.41 2.08 -7.54
CA GLU A 54 -18.22 3.46 -8.02
C GLU A 54 -16.90 4.05 -7.57
N GLN A 55 -16.51 3.84 -6.32
CA GLN A 55 -15.22 4.29 -5.79
C GLN A 55 -14.04 3.60 -6.50
N MET A 56 -14.14 2.29 -6.75
CA MET A 56 -13.11 1.55 -7.49
C MET A 56 -13.01 2.02 -8.95
N GLU A 57 -14.13 2.29 -9.60
CA GLU A 57 -14.14 2.79 -10.96
C GLU A 57 -13.60 4.22 -11.04
N ALA A 58 -13.99 5.10 -10.13
CA ALA A 58 -13.44 6.45 -10.02
C ALA A 58 -11.92 6.42 -9.80
N LYS A 59 -11.44 5.54 -8.91
CA LYS A 59 -10.01 5.33 -8.68
C LYS A 59 -9.29 4.82 -9.92
N ARG A 60 -9.89 3.87 -10.65
CA ARG A 60 -9.33 3.35 -11.91
C ARG A 60 -9.24 4.44 -12.98
N LEU A 61 -10.30 5.24 -13.15
CA LEU A 61 -10.30 6.35 -14.08
C LEU A 61 -9.27 7.42 -13.72
N ALA A 62 -9.16 7.75 -12.42
CA ALA A 62 -8.16 8.69 -11.93
C ALA A 62 -6.73 8.18 -12.20
N SER A 63 -6.46 6.88 -11.95
CA SER A 63 -5.14 6.30 -12.23
C SER A 63 -4.81 6.25 -13.73
N GLN A 64 -5.83 6.09 -14.60
CA GLN A 64 -5.64 6.16 -16.05
C GLN A 64 -5.39 7.59 -16.55
N ALA A 65 -5.89 8.59 -15.82
CA ALA A 65 -5.68 10.01 -16.14
C ALA A 65 -4.34 10.55 -15.63
N ASP A 66 -3.72 9.89 -14.63
CA ASP A 66 -2.41 10.26 -14.10
C ASP A 66 -1.30 9.44 -14.79
N PRO A 67 -0.47 10.04 -15.65
CA PRO A 67 0.60 9.34 -16.35
C PRO A 67 1.66 8.76 -15.41
N TYR A 68 1.70 9.24 -14.16
CA TYR A 68 2.66 8.82 -13.13
C TYR A 68 2.06 7.94 -12.04
N SER A 69 0.84 7.39 -12.23
CA SER A 69 0.14 6.58 -11.20
C SER A 69 0.99 5.43 -10.66
N ASP A 70 1.67 4.70 -11.53
CA ASP A 70 2.55 3.58 -11.18
C ASP A 70 3.85 4.06 -10.50
N ILE A 71 4.33 5.23 -10.93
CA ILE A 71 5.57 5.83 -10.41
C ILE A 71 5.39 6.44 -9.04
N ARG A 72 4.19 6.96 -8.71
CA ARG A 72 3.90 7.46 -7.34
C ARG A 72 4.07 6.37 -6.28
N GLY A 73 3.71 5.11 -6.60
CA GLY A 73 3.96 3.97 -5.73
C GLY A 73 5.44 3.69 -5.52
N LEU A 74 6.23 3.80 -6.58
CA LEU A 74 7.68 3.62 -6.54
C LEU A 74 8.38 4.79 -5.83
N TRP A 75 7.92 6.04 -6.09
CA TRP A 75 8.41 7.25 -5.43
C TRP A 75 8.28 7.21 -3.90
N ALA A 76 7.25 6.56 -3.36
CA ALA A 76 7.06 6.46 -1.92
C ALA A 76 8.29 5.87 -1.19
N GLY A 77 9.02 4.95 -1.82
CA GLY A 77 10.28 4.42 -1.31
C GLY A 77 11.40 5.47 -1.26
N CYS A 78 11.48 6.33 -2.26
CA CYS A 78 12.45 7.42 -2.35
C CYS A 78 12.12 8.54 -1.36
N ALA A 79 10.83 8.87 -1.24
CA ALA A 79 10.30 9.90 -0.36
C ALA A 79 10.63 9.67 1.12
N ALA A 80 10.80 8.42 1.55
CA ALA A 80 11.18 8.08 2.91
C ALA A 80 12.50 8.76 3.36
N CYS A 81 13.42 8.98 2.42
CA CYS A 81 14.71 9.63 2.67
C CYS A 81 14.77 11.04 2.09
N HIS A 82 14.21 11.25 0.89
CA HIS A 82 14.31 12.51 0.18
C HIS A 82 13.15 13.49 0.47
N GLY A 83 12.18 13.06 1.28
CA GLY A 83 10.96 13.85 1.57
C GLY A 83 9.86 13.64 0.53
N SER A 84 8.59 13.82 0.94
CA SER A 84 7.42 13.60 0.07
C SER A 84 7.45 14.47 -1.20
N GLU A 85 7.90 15.69 -1.06
CA GLU A 85 8.06 16.67 -2.14
C GLU A 85 9.50 16.71 -2.69
N GLY A 86 10.34 15.73 -2.36
CA GLY A 86 11.73 15.71 -2.81
C GLY A 86 12.60 16.84 -2.24
N GLN A 87 12.16 17.48 -1.14
CA GLN A 87 12.81 18.65 -0.54
C GLN A 87 14.17 18.32 0.10
N GLY A 88 14.49 17.03 0.27
CA GLY A 88 15.66 16.59 1.00
C GLY A 88 15.45 16.57 2.51
N MET A 89 16.19 15.73 3.21
CA MET A 89 16.18 15.67 4.68
C MET A 89 17.57 15.34 5.22
N ALA A 90 18.08 16.16 6.15
CA ALA A 90 19.38 15.94 6.82
C ALA A 90 20.53 15.65 5.82
N ALA A 91 21.02 14.41 5.77
CA ALA A 91 22.11 14.00 4.87
C ALA A 91 21.63 13.59 3.46
N PHE A 92 20.31 13.57 3.21
CA PHE A 92 19.74 13.19 1.92
C PHE A 92 19.49 14.44 1.07
N PRO A 93 20.00 14.47 -0.16
CA PRO A 93 19.92 15.65 -1.00
C PRO A 93 18.50 15.95 -1.46
N LYS A 94 18.25 17.25 -1.72
CA LYS A 94 17.06 17.71 -2.42
C LYS A 94 17.05 17.17 -3.86
N LEU A 95 15.92 16.64 -4.28
CA LEU A 95 15.64 16.18 -5.64
C LEU A 95 14.72 17.12 -6.41
N ALA A 96 13.81 17.80 -5.68
CA ALA A 96 12.89 18.77 -6.27
C ALA A 96 13.65 19.89 -7.02
N GLY A 97 13.18 20.21 -8.23
CA GLY A 97 13.81 21.17 -9.13
C GLY A 97 15.05 20.67 -9.85
N GLN A 98 15.41 19.40 -9.72
CA GLN A 98 16.50 18.80 -10.50
C GLN A 98 15.98 18.33 -11.87
N SER A 99 16.84 18.42 -12.91
CA SER A 99 16.47 17.95 -14.24
C SER A 99 16.37 16.44 -14.32
N ALA A 100 15.48 15.93 -15.18
CA ALA A 100 15.34 14.51 -15.44
C ALA A 100 16.68 13.86 -15.84
N SER A 101 17.46 14.52 -16.69
CA SER A 101 18.76 14.02 -17.12
C SER A 101 19.76 13.86 -15.97
N TYR A 102 19.74 14.76 -14.99
CA TYR A 102 20.59 14.66 -13.80
C TYR A 102 20.17 13.49 -12.92
N ILE A 103 18.87 13.35 -12.66
CA ILE A 103 18.32 12.27 -11.83
C ILE A 103 18.56 10.90 -12.51
N GLN A 104 18.29 10.80 -13.82
CA GLN A 104 18.53 9.58 -14.59
C GLN A 104 19.98 9.13 -14.47
N LYS A 105 20.90 10.02 -14.79
CA LYS A 105 22.35 9.74 -14.70
C LYS A 105 22.75 9.29 -13.30
N ALA A 106 22.23 9.97 -12.26
CA ALA A 106 22.53 9.61 -10.88
C ALA A 106 22.04 8.21 -10.51
N LEU A 107 20.82 7.83 -10.93
CA LEU A 107 20.26 6.51 -10.67
C LEU A 107 21.03 5.42 -11.44
N GLU A 108 21.42 5.67 -12.69
CA GLU A 108 22.24 4.75 -13.49
C GLU A 108 23.62 4.50 -12.85
N GLU A 109 24.27 5.57 -12.38
CA GLU A 109 25.56 5.48 -11.67
C GLU A 109 25.42 4.69 -10.36
N TYR A 110 24.39 4.95 -9.56
CA TYR A 110 24.11 4.17 -8.34
C TYR A 110 23.80 2.72 -8.65
N ARG A 111 23.03 2.44 -9.70
CA ARG A 111 22.75 1.07 -10.15
C ARG A 111 24.02 0.32 -10.57
N ALA A 112 24.98 1.04 -11.15
CA ALA A 112 26.31 0.51 -11.48
C ALA A 112 27.25 0.38 -10.26
N GLY A 113 26.80 0.78 -9.05
CA GLY A 113 27.60 0.74 -7.83
C GLY A 113 28.58 1.90 -7.67
N GLU A 114 28.39 2.99 -8.41
CA GLU A 114 29.27 4.16 -8.32
C GLU A 114 28.98 4.97 -7.05
N THR A 115 30.04 5.56 -6.50
CA THR A 115 29.96 6.38 -5.28
C THR A 115 29.89 7.87 -5.64
N ARG A 116 28.83 8.55 -5.17
CA ARG A 116 28.62 9.99 -5.32
C ARG A 116 28.72 10.75 -3.99
N GLY A 117 28.69 10.05 -2.87
CA GLY A 117 28.74 10.61 -1.53
C GLY A 117 28.68 9.54 -0.44
N ALA A 118 28.71 9.97 0.82
CA ALA A 118 28.78 9.08 1.99
C ALA A 118 27.60 8.08 2.08
N GLN A 119 26.43 8.44 1.55
CA GLN A 119 25.22 7.61 1.63
C GLN A 119 24.97 6.79 0.35
N SER A 120 25.96 6.70 -0.57
CA SER A 120 25.82 6.01 -1.86
C SER A 120 25.42 4.54 -1.71
N VAL A 121 25.90 3.86 -0.66
CA VAL A 121 25.54 2.45 -0.38
C VAL A 121 24.04 2.25 -0.24
N LEU A 122 23.32 3.21 0.37
CA LEU A 122 21.86 3.16 0.50
C LEU A 122 21.20 3.28 -0.87
N MET A 123 21.73 4.16 -1.72
CA MET A 123 21.20 4.37 -3.07
C MET A 123 21.49 3.20 -4.01
N TRP A 124 22.57 2.45 -3.83
CA TRP A 124 22.84 1.23 -4.61
C TRP A 124 21.73 0.19 -4.40
N GLY A 125 21.28 0.02 -3.16
CA GLY A 125 20.17 -0.88 -2.83
C GLY A 125 18.84 -0.44 -3.46
N GLN A 126 18.58 0.86 -3.52
CA GLN A 126 17.38 1.42 -4.12
C GLN A 126 17.42 1.37 -5.65
N ALA A 127 18.52 1.82 -6.26
CA ALA A 127 18.67 1.90 -7.71
C ALA A 127 18.91 0.52 -8.37
N GLY A 128 19.52 -0.42 -7.64
CA GLY A 128 19.91 -1.73 -8.17
C GLY A 128 18.73 -2.57 -8.70
N ASN A 129 17.53 -2.33 -8.20
CA ASN A 129 16.32 -3.05 -8.60
C ASN A 129 15.48 -2.31 -9.66
N LEU A 130 15.88 -1.11 -10.08
CA LEU A 130 15.15 -0.32 -11.05
C LEU A 130 15.44 -0.76 -12.48
N THR A 131 14.42 -0.89 -13.30
CA THR A 131 14.56 -1.04 -14.76
C THR A 131 14.89 0.30 -15.42
N ASP A 132 15.33 0.27 -16.68
CA ASP A 132 15.60 1.50 -17.45
C ASP A 132 14.35 2.37 -17.59
N ASP A 133 13.20 1.74 -17.84
CA ASP A 133 11.89 2.44 -17.90
C ASP A 133 11.52 3.10 -16.57
N GLN A 134 11.74 2.42 -15.45
CA GLN A 134 11.48 2.98 -14.12
C GLN A 134 12.41 4.16 -13.81
N ILE A 135 13.68 4.07 -14.16
CA ILE A 135 14.64 5.17 -14.01
C ILE A 135 14.20 6.37 -14.85
N PHE A 136 13.84 6.14 -16.10
CA PHE A 136 13.37 7.20 -17.00
C PHE A 136 12.09 7.87 -16.46
N GLN A 137 11.09 7.07 -16.07
CA GLN A 137 9.81 7.58 -15.57
C GLN A 137 9.96 8.29 -14.22
N LEU A 138 10.78 7.77 -13.29
CA LEU A 138 11.10 8.43 -12.03
C LEU A 138 11.80 9.78 -12.26
N SER A 139 12.72 9.82 -13.19
CA SER A 139 13.45 11.05 -13.53
C SER A 139 12.51 12.12 -14.08
N SER A 140 11.61 11.73 -14.99
CA SER A 140 10.58 12.61 -15.55
C SER A 140 9.59 13.06 -14.49
N PHE A 141 9.16 12.16 -13.60
CA PHE A 141 8.29 12.47 -12.49
C PHE A 141 8.90 13.53 -11.55
N VAL A 142 10.18 13.38 -11.19
CA VAL A 142 10.87 14.34 -10.32
C VAL A 142 10.94 15.73 -10.97
N GLU A 143 11.27 15.80 -12.26
CA GLU A 143 11.38 17.08 -12.97
C GLU A 143 10.03 17.78 -13.11
N VAL A 144 8.96 17.04 -13.40
CA VAL A 144 7.64 17.62 -13.72
C VAL A 144 6.81 17.86 -12.46
N GLU A 145 6.73 16.86 -11.59
CA GLU A 145 5.81 16.88 -10.44
C GLU A 145 6.42 17.49 -9.17
N LEU A 146 7.76 17.44 -9.06
CA LEU A 146 8.47 17.99 -7.90
C LEU A 146 9.23 19.27 -8.23
N SER A 147 8.85 19.95 -9.31
CA SER A 147 9.35 21.29 -9.64
C SER A 147 8.68 22.31 -8.72
N GLU A 148 9.45 23.05 -7.98
CA GLU A 148 8.98 24.25 -7.26
C GLU A 148 8.78 25.42 -8.20
#